data_78cf55d3d40503561f2fdc7f35650a6d
#
_entry.id   78cf55d3d40503561f2fdc7f35650a6d
#
_cell.length_a   1.000
_cell.length_b   1.000
_cell.length_c   1.000
_cell.angle_alpha   90.00
_cell.angle_beta   90.00
_cell.angle_gamma   90.00
#
_symmetry.space_group_name_H-M   'P 1'
#
loop_
_entity.id
_entity.type
_entity.pdbx_description
1 polymer ?
#
loop_
_entity_poly.entity_id
_entity_poly.type
_entity_poly.pdbx_seq_one_letter_code
_entity_poly.pdbx_strand_id
1 'polypeptide(L)'
;MTFSDIPAPRQIAWGNRTLVMGVLNLTPDSFSDGGRLTSVPAALQAASRMLAQGADLLDLGGQSTRPGAVDVGVEQELARLLPVLGGIRAAHPDALLSVDSFRAPVAAAALAAGADWINDVRGANLSVDSSGGSRRDPQMLPLIARSGCPYVLMHSRGSSQTMDELAVYGDVVAEVRAELLAATAQALAAGVRTEQIIWDPGLGFAKTTDQNLELLRGLAELRAEGYPLLVGPSRKRFIGAVLGEARPRARLWGTAAVCALAVAAGARVVRVHDVAPICQVVRMAEALRPISP
;
A
#
# COMPACT_ATOMS: atom_id res chain seq x y z
N MET A 1 26.01 6.72 -0.26
CA MET A 1 25.42 6.12 -1.48
C MET A 1 25.05 7.25 -2.42
N THR A 2 25.61 7.29 -3.60
CA THR A 2 25.20 8.20 -4.68
C THR A 2 23.96 7.60 -5.34
N PHE A 3 23.00 8.43 -5.74
CA PHE A 3 21.74 7.98 -6.40
C PHE A 3 21.94 7.29 -7.75
N SER A 4 23.18 7.22 -8.25
CA SER A 4 23.58 6.51 -9.47
C SER A 4 23.54 4.97 -9.34
N ASP A 5 23.39 4.44 -8.13
CA ASP A 5 23.51 3.01 -7.85
C ASP A 5 22.15 2.28 -7.77
N ILE A 6 21.03 2.98 -8.06
CA ILE A 6 19.69 2.38 -8.06
C ILE A 6 19.50 1.62 -9.38
N PRO A 7 19.31 0.28 -9.35
CA PRO A 7 19.01 -0.48 -10.55
C PRO A 7 17.68 -0.03 -11.16
N ALA A 8 17.54 -0.16 -12.48
CA ALA A 8 16.27 0.13 -13.14
C ALA A 8 15.15 -0.75 -12.56
N PRO A 9 14.05 -0.14 -12.08
CA PRO A 9 12.95 -0.90 -11.50
C PRO A 9 12.26 -1.74 -12.59
N ARG A 10 11.75 -2.91 -12.19
CA ARG A 10 10.97 -3.74 -13.10
C ARG A 10 9.67 -3.05 -13.43
N GLN A 11 9.39 -2.95 -14.72
CA GLN A 11 8.15 -2.40 -15.23
C GLN A 11 7.01 -3.41 -15.08
N ILE A 12 5.81 -2.91 -14.75
CA ILE A 12 4.62 -3.74 -14.69
C ILE A 12 3.91 -3.67 -16.04
N ALA A 13 3.72 -4.83 -16.63
CA ALA A 13 2.73 -4.96 -17.67
C ALA A 13 1.33 -4.99 -17.01
N TRP A 14 0.65 -3.86 -17.04
CA TRP A 14 -0.67 -3.73 -16.41
C TRP A 14 -1.74 -4.64 -17.01
N GLY A 15 -1.55 -5.45 -17.98
CA GLY A 15 -2.52 -6.40 -18.54
C GLY A 15 -4.00 -6.09 -18.20
N ASN A 16 -4.90 -7.03 -18.37
CA ASN A 16 -6.33 -6.85 -18.02
C ASN A 16 -6.71 -7.42 -16.64
N ARG A 17 -5.75 -7.91 -15.86
CA ARG A 17 -6.00 -8.52 -14.56
C ARG A 17 -5.67 -7.61 -13.38
N THR A 18 -6.29 -7.89 -12.24
CA THR A 18 -5.96 -7.27 -10.94
C THR A 18 -4.81 -8.03 -10.29
N LEU A 19 -3.78 -7.32 -9.82
CA LEU A 19 -2.65 -7.90 -9.12
C LEU A 19 -3.00 -8.12 -7.64
N VAL A 20 -2.53 -9.22 -7.08
CA VAL A 20 -2.62 -9.51 -5.64
C VAL A 20 -1.29 -9.19 -4.98
N MET A 21 -1.27 -8.15 -4.15
CA MET A 21 -0.11 -7.71 -3.36
C MET A 21 -0.16 -8.33 -1.96
N GLY A 22 0.78 -9.22 -1.68
CA GLY A 22 0.92 -9.87 -0.36
C GLY A 22 1.60 -8.96 0.66
N VAL A 23 0.99 -8.74 1.83
CA VAL A 23 1.54 -7.89 2.90
C VAL A 23 2.50 -8.68 3.78
N LEU A 24 3.75 -8.23 3.87
CA LEU A 24 4.79 -8.78 4.72
C LEU A 24 5.23 -7.75 5.77
N ASN A 25 4.53 -7.70 6.91
CA ASN A 25 4.86 -6.79 8.00
C ASN A 25 6.04 -7.31 8.82
N LEU A 26 7.12 -6.53 8.90
CA LEU A 26 8.37 -6.85 9.61
C LEU A 26 8.45 -6.11 10.96
N THR A 27 7.30 -5.83 11.59
CA THR A 27 7.23 -5.11 12.86
C THR A 27 7.01 -6.07 14.04
N PRO A 28 7.51 -5.77 15.24
CA PRO A 28 7.30 -6.59 16.43
C PRO A 28 5.82 -6.84 16.75
N ASP A 29 4.95 -5.87 16.50
CA ASP A 29 3.49 -5.99 16.71
C ASP A 29 2.83 -6.97 15.75
N SER A 30 3.45 -7.26 14.60
CA SER A 30 3.05 -8.37 13.72
C SER A 30 3.24 -9.71 14.42
N PHE A 31 4.02 -9.75 15.49
CA PHE A 31 4.26 -10.88 16.39
C PHE A 31 3.05 -11.18 17.29
N SER A 32 2.26 -10.17 17.68
CA SER A 32 1.02 -10.35 18.47
C SER A 32 -0.07 -11.07 17.68
N ASP A 33 0.01 -11.07 16.37
CA ASP A 33 -0.85 -11.86 15.47
C ASP A 33 -0.46 -13.36 15.38
N GLY A 34 0.29 -13.87 16.38
CA GLY A 34 0.67 -15.28 16.49
C GLY A 34 2.15 -15.57 16.17
N GLY A 35 3.07 -14.61 16.36
CA GLY A 35 4.51 -14.87 16.50
C GLY A 35 5.24 -15.48 15.29
N ARG A 36 4.75 -15.28 14.05
CA ARG A 36 5.25 -16.04 12.88
C ARG A 36 6.43 -15.40 12.13
N LEU A 37 6.73 -14.13 12.34
CA LEU A 37 7.82 -13.43 11.63
C LEU A 37 8.90 -12.90 12.58
N THR A 38 9.32 -13.74 13.54
CA THR A 38 10.29 -13.38 14.56
C THR A 38 11.75 -13.34 14.07
N SER A 39 12.00 -13.74 12.83
CA SER A 39 13.34 -13.81 12.26
C SER A 39 13.33 -13.65 10.74
N VAL A 40 14.48 -13.28 10.17
CA VAL A 40 14.67 -13.21 8.73
C VAL A 40 14.26 -14.53 8.04
N PRO A 41 14.67 -15.73 8.50
CA PRO A 41 14.23 -17.00 7.89
C PRO A 41 12.73 -17.18 7.87
N ALA A 42 12.02 -16.81 8.94
CA ALA A 42 10.56 -16.91 8.99
C ALA A 42 9.88 -15.95 8.00
N ALA A 43 10.43 -14.74 7.82
CA ALA A 43 9.96 -13.79 6.82
C ALA A 43 10.18 -14.29 5.39
N LEU A 44 11.34 -14.89 5.10
CA LEU A 44 11.65 -15.50 3.80
C LEU A 44 10.71 -16.67 3.49
N GLN A 45 10.44 -17.52 4.48
CA GLN A 45 9.48 -18.61 4.32
C GLN A 45 8.05 -18.09 4.05
N ALA A 46 7.64 -17.02 4.74
CA ALA A 46 6.34 -16.39 4.51
C ALA A 46 6.25 -15.79 3.10
N ALA A 47 7.30 -15.11 2.64
CA ALA A 47 7.40 -14.55 1.29
C ALA A 47 7.27 -15.65 0.22
N SER A 48 8.07 -16.74 0.34
CA SER A 48 8.01 -17.88 -0.58
C SER A 48 6.63 -18.52 -0.62
N ARG A 49 5.97 -18.65 0.54
CA ARG A 49 4.61 -19.16 0.62
C ARG A 49 3.59 -18.25 -0.07
N MET A 50 3.68 -16.92 0.13
CA MET A 50 2.78 -15.97 -0.53
C MET A 50 2.92 -16.00 -2.04
N LEU A 51 4.16 -16.07 -2.55
CA LEU A 51 4.43 -16.21 -3.99
C LEU A 51 3.86 -17.53 -4.53
N ALA A 52 4.08 -18.65 -3.84
CA ALA A 52 3.52 -19.95 -4.20
C ALA A 52 1.97 -19.97 -4.15
N GLN A 53 1.35 -19.14 -3.32
CA GLN A 53 -0.11 -18.95 -3.22
C GLN A 53 -0.68 -18.05 -4.31
N GLY A 54 0.17 -17.45 -5.15
CA GLY A 54 -0.23 -16.64 -6.30
C GLY A 54 -0.18 -15.13 -6.06
N ALA A 55 0.57 -14.65 -5.06
CA ALA A 55 0.89 -13.23 -4.97
C ALA A 55 1.68 -12.80 -6.20
N ASP A 56 1.27 -11.70 -6.82
CA ASP A 56 1.95 -11.11 -7.97
C ASP A 56 3.14 -10.25 -7.53
N LEU A 57 3.02 -9.67 -6.33
CA LEU A 57 4.08 -8.89 -5.71
C LEU A 57 3.94 -8.98 -4.18
N LEU A 58 5.04 -8.68 -3.49
CA LEU A 58 5.09 -8.60 -2.03
C LEU A 58 5.34 -7.15 -1.61
N ASP A 59 4.68 -6.72 -0.53
CA ASP A 59 4.84 -5.39 0.05
C ASP A 59 5.41 -5.50 1.46
N LEU A 60 6.66 -5.05 1.63
CA LEU A 60 7.44 -5.19 2.85
C LEU A 60 7.37 -3.91 3.67
N GLY A 61 6.91 -3.98 4.92
CA GLY A 61 6.84 -2.84 5.83
C GLY A 61 7.63 -3.04 7.12
N GLY A 62 8.60 -2.16 7.40
CA GLY A 62 9.41 -2.15 8.63
C GLY A 62 8.83 -1.26 9.74
N GLN A 63 7.87 -0.39 9.40
CA GLN A 63 7.19 0.56 10.27
C GLN A 63 5.70 0.23 10.36
N SER A 64 5.15 0.18 11.58
CA SER A 64 3.70 0.07 11.76
C SER A 64 3.02 1.41 11.49
N THR A 65 1.97 1.40 10.66
CA THR A 65 1.12 2.57 10.37
C THR A 65 -0.28 2.45 10.97
N ARG A 66 -0.48 1.45 11.86
CA ARG A 66 -1.74 1.27 12.60
C ARG A 66 -2.00 2.47 13.53
N PRO A 67 -3.28 2.79 13.85
CA PRO A 67 -3.59 3.81 14.84
C PRO A 67 -2.81 3.60 16.14
N GLY A 68 -2.22 4.68 16.66
CA GLY A 68 -1.40 4.65 17.88
C GLY A 68 0.03 4.10 17.73
N ALA A 69 0.44 3.67 16.55
CA ALA A 69 1.80 3.16 16.34
C ALA A 69 2.86 4.25 16.58
N VAL A 70 3.94 3.84 17.25
CA VAL A 70 5.11 4.69 17.51
C VAL A 70 6.03 4.68 16.29
N ASP A 71 6.61 5.83 15.98
CA ASP A 71 7.61 5.98 14.94
C ASP A 71 8.96 5.37 15.40
N VAL A 72 9.53 4.45 14.59
CA VAL A 72 10.76 3.74 14.96
C VAL A 72 12.04 4.39 14.43
N GLY A 73 11.91 5.39 13.54
CA GLY A 73 13.05 6.03 12.89
C GLY A 73 13.67 5.20 11.75
N VAL A 74 14.56 5.88 11.00
CA VAL A 74 15.16 5.34 9.76
C VAL A 74 16.01 4.09 10.02
N GLU A 75 16.91 4.16 11.01
CA GLU A 75 17.87 3.08 11.27
C GLU A 75 17.18 1.77 11.64
N GLN A 76 16.18 1.84 12.51
CA GLN A 76 15.48 0.65 12.95
C GLN A 76 14.59 0.07 11.83
N GLU A 77 13.98 0.93 11.01
CA GLU A 77 13.22 0.49 9.84
C GLU A 77 14.12 -0.23 8.82
N LEU A 78 15.28 0.33 8.51
CA LEU A 78 16.30 -0.28 7.63
C LEU A 78 16.80 -1.61 8.17
N ALA A 79 17.11 -1.68 9.48
CA ALA A 79 17.59 -2.91 10.12
C ALA A 79 16.57 -4.07 10.02
N ARG A 80 15.27 -3.77 10.00
CA ARG A 80 14.21 -4.77 9.81
C ARG A 80 14.04 -5.15 8.34
N LEU A 81 14.11 -4.17 7.46
CA LEU A 81 13.71 -4.28 6.06
C LEU A 81 14.81 -4.92 5.19
N LEU A 82 16.04 -4.38 5.22
CA LEU A 82 17.07 -4.73 4.24
C LEU A 82 17.50 -6.20 4.27
N PRO A 83 17.68 -6.87 5.43
CA PRO A 83 18.03 -8.29 5.46
C PRO A 83 16.97 -9.19 4.81
N VAL A 84 15.68 -8.85 5.00
CA VAL A 84 14.57 -9.61 4.42
C VAL A 84 14.44 -9.32 2.92
N LEU A 85 14.50 -8.06 2.52
CA LEU A 85 14.45 -7.66 1.12
C LEU A 85 15.56 -8.34 0.30
N GLY A 86 16.82 -8.27 0.77
CA GLY A 86 17.95 -8.91 0.11
C GLY A 86 17.82 -10.44 0.06
N GLY A 87 17.32 -11.05 1.13
CA GLY A 87 17.07 -12.49 1.17
C GLY A 87 15.99 -12.95 0.20
N ILE A 88 14.87 -12.18 0.10
CA ILE A 88 13.82 -12.49 -0.89
C ILE A 88 14.34 -12.31 -2.30
N ARG A 89 15.09 -11.24 -2.58
CA ARG A 89 15.65 -10.98 -3.91
C ARG A 89 16.63 -12.07 -4.34
N ALA A 90 17.41 -12.60 -3.40
CA ALA A 90 18.34 -13.72 -3.66
C ALA A 90 17.59 -15.03 -3.93
N ALA A 91 16.54 -15.34 -3.16
CA ALA A 91 15.76 -16.58 -3.27
C ALA A 91 14.76 -16.56 -4.44
N HIS A 92 14.23 -15.40 -4.77
CA HIS A 92 13.19 -15.17 -5.79
C HIS A 92 13.60 -13.98 -6.68
N PRO A 93 14.56 -14.16 -7.59
CA PRO A 93 15.13 -13.07 -8.40
C PRO A 93 14.08 -12.32 -9.22
N ASP A 94 13.00 -12.99 -9.64
CA ASP A 94 11.94 -12.42 -10.49
C ASP A 94 10.73 -11.87 -9.73
N ALA A 95 10.68 -12.04 -8.40
CA ALA A 95 9.57 -11.51 -7.61
C ALA A 95 9.53 -9.98 -7.69
N LEU A 96 8.33 -9.41 -7.86
CA LEU A 96 8.13 -7.98 -7.70
C LEU A 96 8.05 -7.63 -6.21
N LEU A 97 8.87 -6.65 -5.79
CA LEU A 97 9.00 -6.24 -4.39
C LEU A 97 8.64 -4.76 -4.23
N SER A 98 7.61 -4.50 -3.44
CA SER A 98 7.21 -3.19 -2.98
C SER A 98 7.73 -2.96 -1.57
N VAL A 99 8.01 -1.71 -1.23
CA VAL A 99 8.40 -1.32 0.13
C VAL A 99 7.44 -0.26 0.65
N ASP A 100 6.76 -0.60 1.77
CA ASP A 100 5.86 0.28 2.50
C ASP A 100 6.70 1.18 3.43
N SER A 101 7.03 2.36 2.95
CA SER A 101 7.73 3.39 3.70
C SER A 101 7.43 4.79 3.19
N PHE A 102 7.25 5.70 4.12
CA PHE A 102 7.05 7.14 3.86
C PHE A 102 8.33 7.97 4.06
N ARG A 103 9.50 7.31 4.19
CA ARG A 103 10.81 7.97 4.38
C ARG A 103 11.68 7.78 3.17
N ALA A 104 12.10 8.88 2.57
CA ALA A 104 12.96 8.86 1.39
C ALA A 104 14.31 8.14 1.61
N PRO A 105 15.00 8.25 2.77
CA PRO A 105 16.21 7.48 3.01
C PRO A 105 15.98 5.96 3.03
N VAL A 106 14.85 5.50 3.57
CA VAL A 106 14.48 4.08 3.59
C VAL A 106 14.14 3.60 2.18
N ALA A 107 13.32 4.38 1.46
CA ALA A 107 12.96 4.10 0.07
C ALA A 107 14.19 4.01 -0.84
N ALA A 108 15.15 4.94 -0.69
CA ALA A 108 16.40 4.95 -1.47
C ALA A 108 17.23 3.68 -1.20
N ALA A 109 17.43 3.31 0.07
CA ALA A 109 18.16 2.11 0.44
C ALA A 109 17.45 0.84 -0.05
N ALA A 110 16.12 0.80 0.02
CA ALA A 110 15.33 -0.33 -0.47
C ALA A 110 15.44 -0.49 -1.99
N LEU A 111 15.34 0.60 -2.75
CA LEU A 111 15.51 0.58 -4.21
C LEU A 111 16.93 0.12 -4.60
N ALA A 112 17.96 0.61 -3.91
CA ALA A 112 19.35 0.15 -4.13
C ALA A 112 19.54 -1.34 -3.78
N ALA A 113 18.78 -1.88 -2.83
CA ALA A 113 18.76 -3.29 -2.47
C ALA A 113 17.85 -4.16 -3.36
N GLY A 114 17.22 -3.56 -4.39
CA GLY A 114 16.45 -4.28 -5.41
C GLY A 114 14.94 -4.28 -5.16
N ALA A 115 14.38 -3.33 -4.41
CA ALA A 115 12.95 -3.08 -4.44
C ALA A 115 12.53 -2.51 -5.81
N ASP A 116 11.33 -2.86 -6.26
CA ASP A 116 10.79 -2.43 -7.55
C ASP A 116 9.80 -1.27 -7.38
N TRP A 117 9.03 -1.22 -6.27
CA TRP A 117 8.01 -0.21 -6.00
C TRP A 117 8.23 0.48 -4.67
N ILE A 118 7.69 1.69 -4.54
CA ILE A 118 7.53 2.36 -3.26
C ILE A 118 6.04 2.57 -2.98
N ASN A 119 5.59 2.09 -1.82
CA ASN A 119 4.24 2.28 -1.29
C ASN A 119 4.30 3.32 -0.16
N ASP A 120 3.87 4.55 -0.45
CA ASP A 120 3.98 5.66 0.49
C ASP A 120 2.61 6.02 1.08
N VAL A 121 2.38 5.59 2.32
CA VAL A 121 1.14 5.86 3.06
C VAL A 121 0.95 7.34 3.43
N ARG A 122 1.94 8.20 3.18
CA ARG A 122 1.88 9.66 3.32
C ARG A 122 1.99 10.39 1.97
N GLY A 123 2.03 9.68 0.87
CA GLY A 123 2.27 10.25 -0.46
C GLY A 123 1.29 11.37 -0.83
N ALA A 124 0.00 11.20 -0.53
CA ALA A 124 -1.03 12.22 -0.71
C ALA A 124 -1.48 12.86 0.62
N ASN A 125 -0.65 12.81 1.66
CA ASN A 125 -0.92 13.51 2.91
C ASN A 125 -0.52 14.98 2.78
N LEU A 126 -1.49 15.85 2.49
CA LEU A 126 -1.30 17.29 2.32
C LEU A 126 -1.40 18.05 3.66
N SER A 127 -1.64 17.36 4.78
CA SER A 127 -1.68 17.99 6.09
C SER A 127 -0.29 18.44 6.53
N VAL A 128 -0.26 19.49 7.35
CA VAL A 128 0.95 19.99 7.98
C VAL A 128 1.04 19.49 9.43
N ASP A 129 2.24 19.42 9.97
CA ASP A 129 2.44 19.15 11.39
C ASP A 129 2.26 20.44 12.23
N SER A 130 2.46 20.33 13.55
CA SER A 130 2.33 21.46 14.48
C SER A 130 3.34 22.59 14.24
N SER A 131 4.42 22.32 13.50
CA SER A 131 5.42 23.33 13.08
C SER A 131 5.12 23.95 11.71
N GLY A 132 4.03 23.52 11.04
CA GLY A 132 3.70 23.93 9.67
C GLY A 132 4.46 23.14 8.59
N GLY A 133 5.25 22.13 8.96
CA GLY A 133 5.97 21.28 8.03
C GLY A 133 5.06 20.25 7.34
N SER A 134 5.36 19.93 6.09
CA SER A 134 4.68 18.85 5.37
C SER A 134 4.90 17.51 6.06
N ARG A 135 3.85 16.70 6.19
CA ARG A 135 3.97 15.33 6.71
C ARG A 135 4.57 14.35 5.71
N ARG A 136 4.58 14.71 4.43
CA ARG A 136 5.32 13.96 3.41
C ARG A 136 6.81 14.32 3.46
N ASP A 137 7.68 13.31 3.32
CA ASP A 137 9.13 13.53 3.20
C ASP A 137 9.43 14.35 1.93
N PRO A 138 10.08 15.53 2.04
CA PRO A 138 10.33 16.41 0.89
C PRO A 138 11.28 15.78 -0.15
N GLN A 139 12.07 14.77 0.23
CA GLN A 139 12.98 14.07 -0.67
C GLN A 139 12.33 12.90 -1.41
N MET A 140 11.11 12.50 -1.03
CA MET A 140 10.44 11.35 -1.63
C MET A 140 10.15 11.57 -3.12
N LEU A 141 9.46 12.64 -3.49
CA LEU A 141 9.13 12.89 -4.91
C LEU A 141 10.37 13.05 -5.81
N PRO A 142 11.43 13.80 -5.41
CA PRO A 142 12.69 13.80 -6.15
C PRO A 142 13.33 12.42 -6.31
N LEU A 143 13.25 11.56 -5.30
CA LEU A 143 13.73 10.18 -5.38
C LEU A 143 12.93 9.36 -6.40
N ILE A 144 11.61 9.41 -6.32
CA ILE A 144 10.71 8.67 -7.23
C ILE A 144 10.90 9.12 -8.69
N ALA A 145 11.01 10.43 -8.93
CA ALA A 145 11.23 10.97 -10.25
C ALA A 145 12.53 10.44 -10.88
N ARG A 146 13.61 10.38 -10.10
CA ARG A 146 14.92 9.89 -10.58
C ARG A 146 14.96 8.37 -10.74
N SER A 147 14.41 7.61 -9.81
CA SER A 147 14.42 6.15 -9.85
C SER A 147 13.55 5.57 -10.96
N GLY A 148 12.49 6.29 -11.34
CA GLY A 148 11.53 5.80 -12.32
C GLY A 148 10.64 4.67 -11.83
N CYS A 149 10.67 4.32 -10.54
CA CYS A 149 9.89 3.21 -9.99
C CYS A 149 8.39 3.54 -9.91
N PRO A 150 7.51 2.54 -9.96
CA PRO A 150 6.11 2.69 -9.59
C PRO A 150 5.98 3.22 -8.17
N TYR A 151 5.04 4.15 -7.97
CA TYR A 151 4.83 4.87 -6.73
C TYR A 151 3.37 4.85 -6.31
N VAL A 152 3.08 4.20 -5.20
CA VAL A 152 1.75 4.22 -4.60
C VAL A 152 1.60 5.51 -3.81
N LEU A 153 0.76 6.39 -4.33
CA LEU A 153 0.38 7.67 -3.74
C LEU A 153 -0.90 7.44 -2.93
N MET A 154 -0.74 7.20 -1.61
CA MET A 154 -1.88 6.90 -0.75
C MET A 154 -2.44 8.15 -0.07
N HIS A 155 -3.76 8.29 -0.08
CA HIS A 155 -4.47 9.32 0.66
C HIS A 155 -4.48 9.03 2.17
N SER A 156 -4.00 9.98 2.96
CA SER A 156 -4.14 9.99 4.42
C SER A 156 -4.16 11.43 4.95
N ARG A 157 -4.65 11.63 6.17
CA ARG A 157 -4.57 12.91 6.90
C ARG A 157 -3.91 12.66 8.26
N GLY A 158 -3.03 13.55 8.69
CA GLY A 158 -2.34 13.46 9.97
C GLY A 158 -1.31 12.33 10.06
N SER A 159 -1.15 11.79 11.25
CA SER A 159 -0.25 10.67 11.59
C SER A 159 -1.05 9.49 12.13
N SER A 160 -0.38 8.37 12.42
CA SER A 160 -0.99 7.23 13.14
C SER A 160 -1.62 7.61 14.49
N GLN A 161 -1.19 8.72 15.09
CA GLN A 161 -1.68 9.20 16.39
C GLN A 161 -2.82 10.22 16.26
N THR A 162 -2.91 10.97 15.14
CA THR A 162 -3.85 12.09 14.97
C THR A 162 -4.90 11.86 13.89
N MET A 163 -4.77 10.81 13.08
CA MET A 163 -5.62 10.57 11.91
C MET A 163 -7.11 10.36 12.25
N ASP A 164 -7.42 9.78 13.42
CA ASP A 164 -8.82 9.52 13.79
C ASP A 164 -9.57 10.85 14.08
N GLU A 165 -8.88 11.88 14.58
CA GLU A 165 -9.43 13.23 14.81
C GLU A 165 -9.62 14.00 13.49
N LEU A 166 -8.89 13.65 12.45
CA LEU A 166 -8.94 14.27 11.13
C LEU A 166 -9.90 13.58 10.15
N ALA A 167 -10.67 12.60 10.62
CA ALA A 167 -11.72 11.93 9.86
C ALA A 167 -12.98 12.82 9.72
N VAL A 168 -12.79 14.05 9.21
CA VAL A 168 -13.84 15.04 9.02
C VAL A 168 -13.95 15.35 7.54
N TYR A 169 -15.08 15.00 6.92
CA TYR A 169 -15.37 15.18 5.50
C TYR A 169 -16.81 15.68 5.33
N GLY A 170 -17.01 16.58 4.40
CA GLY A 170 -18.35 16.93 3.90
C GLY A 170 -18.81 15.90 2.86
N ASP A 171 -17.92 15.53 1.93
CA ASP A 171 -18.06 14.48 0.94
C ASP A 171 -16.72 13.75 0.82
N VAL A 172 -16.65 12.56 1.39
CA VAL A 172 -15.38 11.82 1.47
C VAL A 172 -14.85 11.41 0.09
N VAL A 173 -15.71 11.12 -0.88
CA VAL A 173 -15.30 10.71 -2.22
C VAL A 173 -14.73 11.91 -2.98
N ALA A 174 -15.45 13.03 -2.98
CA ALA A 174 -15.02 14.24 -3.66
C ALA A 174 -13.73 14.82 -3.04
N GLU A 175 -13.62 14.84 -1.70
CA GLU A 175 -12.43 15.38 -1.02
C GLU A 175 -11.21 14.47 -1.22
N VAL A 176 -11.35 13.16 -1.07
CA VAL A 176 -10.24 12.20 -1.34
C VAL A 176 -9.77 12.32 -2.79
N ARG A 177 -10.70 12.42 -3.73
CA ARG A 177 -10.37 12.65 -5.14
C ARG A 177 -9.61 13.96 -5.34
N ALA A 178 -10.07 15.05 -4.77
CA ALA A 178 -9.42 16.36 -4.88
C ALA A 178 -7.99 16.36 -4.27
N GLU A 179 -7.82 15.73 -3.11
CA GLU A 179 -6.52 15.62 -2.44
C GLU A 179 -5.54 14.72 -3.21
N LEU A 180 -6.01 13.60 -3.79
CA LEU A 180 -5.20 12.76 -4.66
C LEU A 180 -4.78 13.51 -5.94
N LEU A 181 -5.68 14.27 -6.56
CA LEU A 181 -5.35 15.10 -7.73
C LEU A 181 -4.31 16.18 -7.38
N ALA A 182 -4.48 16.87 -6.25
CA ALA A 182 -3.54 17.89 -5.80
C ALA A 182 -2.15 17.30 -5.50
N ALA A 183 -2.09 16.13 -4.85
CA ALA A 183 -0.83 15.43 -4.59
C ALA A 183 -0.19 14.91 -5.88
N THR A 184 -0.99 14.45 -6.82
CA THR A 184 -0.53 14.04 -8.15
C THR A 184 0.08 15.21 -8.92
N ALA A 185 -0.57 16.37 -8.90
CA ALA A 185 -0.01 17.58 -9.53
C ALA A 185 1.35 17.96 -8.93
N GLN A 186 1.52 17.83 -7.60
CA GLN A 186 2.82 18.05 -6.97
C GLN A 186 3.87 16.99 -7.39
N ALA A 187 3.46 15.72 -7.54
CA ALA A 187 4.35 14.67 -7.99
C ALA A 187 4.83 14.92 -9.43
N LEU A 188 3.91 15.26 -10.33
CA LEU A 188 4.23 15.62 -11.72
C LEU A 188 5.16 16.85 -11.80
N ALA A 189 4.89 17.89 -11.02
CA ALA A 189 5.75 19.06 -10.93
C ALA A 189 7.17 18.76 -10.41
N ALA A 190 7.32 17.71 -9.58
CA ALA A 190 8.61 17.22 -9.12
C ALA A 190 9.32 16.29 -10.13
N GLY A 191 8.73 16.04 -11.30
CA GLY A 191 9.30 15.21 -12.37
C GLY A 191 8.90 13.73 -12.32
N VAL A 192 7.99 13.33 -11.43
CA VAL A 192 7.41 11.98 -11.45
C VAL A 192 6.54 11.85 -12.70
N ARG A 193 6.69 10.76 -13.46
CA ARG A 193 5.88 10.54 -14.67
C ARG A 193 4.53 9.93 -14.32
N THR A 194 3.51 10.21 -15.13
CA THR A 194 2.14 9.71 -14.93
C THR A 194 2.10 8.18 -14.77
N GLU A 195 2.91 7.46 -15.54
CA GLU A 195 2.95 5.99 -15.57
C GLU A 195 3.50 5.38 -14.27
N GLN A 196 4.19 6.17 -13.45
CA GLN A 196 4.70 5.73 -12.16
C GLN A 196 3.62 5.78 -11.07
N ILE A 197 2.59 6.60 -11.23
CA ILE A 197 1.62 6.93 -10.18
C ILE A 197 0.53 5.88 -10.10
N ILE A 198 0.33 5.35 -8.89
CA ILE A 198 -0.75 4.43 -8.52
C ILE A 198 -1.48 5.08 -7.35
N TRP A 199 -2.78 5.26 -7.45
CA TRP A 199 -3.59 5.83 -6.38
C TRP A 199 -4.02 4.78 -5.37
N ASP A 200 -3.93 5.09 -4.08
CA ASP A 200 -4.61 4.34 -3.01
C ASP A 200 -5.53 5.32 -2.25
N PRO A 201 -6.86 5.08 -2.21
CA PRO A 201 -7.80 5.93 -1.49
C PRO A 201 -7.63 5.92 0.03
N GLY A 202 -6.75 5.08 0.56
CA GLY A 202 -6.37 5.06 1.97
C GLY A 202 -7.49 4.60 2.90
N LEU A 203 -8.13 3.46 2.59
CA LEU A 203 -9.14 2.87 3.49
C LEU A 203 -8.57 2.68 4.90
N GLY A 204 -9.34 3.11 5.94
CA GLY A 204 -8.93 3.00 7.34
C GLY A 204 -7.87 4.02 7.80
N PHE A 205 -7.50 4.99 6.96
CA PHE A 205 -6.65 6.13 7.32
C PHE A 205 -7.47 7.41 7.34
N ALA A 206 -7.55 8.07 8.51
CA ALA A 206 -8.35 9.28 8.72
C ALA A 206 -9.80 9.15 8.16
N LYS A 207 -10.45 8.03 8.41
CA LYS A 207 -11.82 7.75 7.93
C LYS A 207 -12.58 6.90 8.93
N THR A 208 -13.83 7.29 9.21
CA THR A 208 -14.79 6.52 10.00
C THR A 208 -15.24 5.26 9.23
N THR A 209 -15.99 4.38 9.88
CA THR A 209 -16.57 3.20 9.22
C THR A 209 -17.44 3.61 8.03
N ASP A 210 -18.36 4.55 8.22
CA ASP A 210 -19.30 4.99 7.18
C ASP A 210 -18.58 5.64 6.00
N GLN A 211 -17.58 6.50 6.28
CA GLN A 211 -16.74 7.11 5.25
C GLN A 211 -15.95 6.08 4.44
N ASN A 212 -15.46 4.99 5.07
CA ASN A 212 -14.82 3.89 4.33
C ASN A 212 -15.82 3.18 3.40
N LEU A 213 -17.05 2.94 3.86
CA LEU A 213 -18.10 2.33 3.05
C LEU A 213 -18.53 3.22 1.89
N GLU A 214 -18.66 4.52 2.13
CA GLU A 214 -18.98 5.51 1.10
C GLU A 214 -17.87 5.58 0.05
N LEU A 215 -16.62 5.67 0.48
CA LEU A 215 -15.46 5.68 -0.41
C LEU A 215 -15.36 4.41 -1.27
N LEU A 216 -15.71 3.24 -0.71
CA LEU A 216 -15.78 1.99 -1.47
C LEU A 216 -16.87 2.02 -2.55
N ARG A 217 -18.02 2.66 -2.29
CA ARG A 217 -19.07 2.86 -3.31
C ARG A 217 -18.63 3.81 -4.41
N GLY A 218 -17.79 4.82 -4.08
CA GLY A 218 -17.25 5.81 -4.99
C GLY A 218 -15.98 5.40 -5.75
N LEU A 219 -15.48 4.13 -5.64
CA LEU A 219 -14.23 3.71 -6.29
C LEU A 219 -14.25 3.92 -7.82
N ALA A 220 -15.40 3.78 -8.45
CA ALA A 220 -15.55 4.00 -9.90
C ALA A 220 -15.27 5.46 -10.30
N GLU A 221 -15.61 6.43 -9.45
CA GLU A 221 -15.33 7.85 -9.66
C GLU A 221 -13.83 8.14 -9.58
N LEU A 222 -13.13 7.55 -8.59
CA LEU A 222 -11.67 7.65 -8.49
C LEU A 222 -11.00 6.99 -9.70
N ARG A 223 -11.51 5.84 -10.16
CA ARG A 223 -10.99 5.12 -11.32
C ARG A 223 -11.14 5.92 -12.62
N ALA A 224 -12.17 6.74 -12.74
CA ALA A 224 -12.42 7.60 -13.90
C ALA A 224 -11.33 8.64 -14.15
N GLU A 225 -10.51 8.98 -13.15
CA GLU A 225 -9.35 9.87 -13.30
C GLU A 225 -8.19 9.26 -14.11
N GLY A 226 -8.25 7.95 -14.43
CA GLY A 226 -7.29 7.28 -15.30
C GLY A 226 -6.09 6.65 -14.57
N TYR A 227 -5.87 6.91 -13.29
CA TYR A 227 -4.79 6.30 -12.53
C TYR A 227 -5.14 4.87 -12.10
N PRO A 228 -4.18 3.92 -12.12
CA PRO A 228 -4.38 2.60 -11.51
C PRO A 228 -4.75 2.75 -10.04
N LEU A 229 -5.77 1.99 -9.57
CA LEU A 229 -6.15 1.98 -8.16
C LEU A 229 -5.58 0.76 -7.45
N LEU A 230 -4.92 1.01 -6.31
CA LEU A 230 -4.61 0.02 -5.28
C LEU A 230 -5.65 0.13 -4.17
N VAL A 231 -6.21 -0.99 -3.73
CA VAL A 231 -7.17 -1.05 -2.63
C VAL A 231 -6.69 -2.03 -1.57
N GLY A 232 -6.43 -1.53 -0.37
CA GLY A 232 -5.91 -2.30 0.77
C GLY A 232 -6.94 -2.48 1.88
N PRO A 233 -7.97 -3.35 1.77
CA PRO A 233 -9.02 -3.49 2.79
C PRO A 233 -8.67 -4.48 3.90
N SER A 234 -7.60 -5.27 3.72
CA SER A 234 -7.35 -6.49 4.48
C SER A 234 -7.34 -6.30 5.99
N ARG A 235 -8.27 -6.98 6.67
CA ARG A 235 -8.41 -7.05 8.13
C ARG A 235 -8.70 -5.71 8.82
N LYS A 236 -9.09 -4.65 8.07
CA LYS A 236 -9.26 -3.29 8.59
C LYS A 236 -10.43 -3.16 9.58
N ARG A 237 -10.36 -2.14 10.45
CA ARG A 237 -11.30 -1.92 11.57
C ARG A 237 -12.75 -1.78 11.09
N PHE A 238 -12.99 -1.07 9.99
CA PHE A 238 -14.33 -0.84 9.45
C PHE A 238 -15.04 -2.17 9.08
N ILE A 239 -14.30 -3.17 8.55
CA ILE A 239 -14.85 -4.51 8.30
C ILE A 239 -15.28 -5.17 9.61
N GLY A 240 -14.43 -5.05 10.64
CA GLY A 240 -14.77 -5.57 11.97
C GLY A 240 -16.00 -4.91 12.57
N ALA A 241 -16.15 -3.58 12.39
CA ALA A 241 -17.32 -2.85 12.86
C ALA A 241 -18.62 -3.31 12.18
N VAL A 242 -18.59 -3.50 10.85
CA VAL A 242 -19.75 -3.99 10.08
C VAL A 242 -20.14 -5.41 10.47
N LEU A 243 -19.15 -6.29 10.70
CA LEU A 243 -19.38 -7.72 10.98
C LEU A 243 -19.54 -8.03 12.47
N GLY A 244 -19.37 -7.08 13.38
CA GLY A 244 -19.27 -7.34 14.81
C GLY A 244 -18.06 -8.20 15.19
N GLU A 245 -16.98 -8.20 14.38
CA GLU A 245 -15.83 -9.08 14.59
C GLU A 245 -14.58 -8.31 15.03
N ALA A 246 -14.21 -8.46 16.30
CA ALA A 246 -13.06 -7.79 16.89
C ALA A 246 -11.71 -8.35 16.39
N ARG A 247 -11.64 -9.66 16.12
CA ARG A 247 -10.41 -10.37 15.75
C ARG A 247 -10.02 -10.09 14.29
N PRO A 248 -8.86 -9.47 13.99
CA PRO A 248 -8.49 -9.10 12.62
C PRO A 248 -8.46 -10.28 11.64
N ARG A 249 -7.98 -11.46 12.07
CA ARG A 249 -7.91 -12.65 11.21
C ARG A 249 -9.28 -13.21 10.83
N ALA A 250 -10.28 -13.07 11.70
CA ALA A 250 -11.64 -13.53 11.44
C ALA A 250 -12.41 -12.66 10.44
N ARG A 251 -11.84 -11.51 10.03
CA ARG A 251 -12.42 -10.58 9.03
C ARG A 251 -12.15 -11.02 7.59
N LEU A 252 -11.67 -12.23 7.34
CA LEU A 252 -11.32 -12.72 6.00
C LEU A 252 -12.47 -12.59 5.00
N TRP A 253 -13.67 -13.02 5.36
CA TRP A 253 -14.82 -13.00 4.43
C TRP A 253 -15.28 -11.58 4.10
N GLY A 254 -15.23 -10.66 5.07
CA GLY A 254 -15.45 -9.23 4.79
C GLY A 254 -14.37 -8.63 3.90
N THR A 255 -13.10 -9.01 4.11
CA THR A 255 -12.01 -8.64 3.22
C THR A 255 -12.24 -9.16 1.81
N ALA A 256 -12.67 -10.41 1.66
CA ALA A 256 -12.97 -11.04 0.38
C ALA A 256 -14.10 -10.31 -0.37
N ALA A 257 -15.19 -9.97 0.32
CA ALA A 257 -16.30 -9.21 -0.25
C ALA A 257 -15.84 -7.83 -0.76
N VAL A 258 -15.05 -7.10 0.04
CA VAL A 258 -14.52 -5.78 -0.37
C VAL A 258 -13.55 -5.93 -1.54
N CYS A 259 -12.69 -6.95 -1.57
CA CYS A 259 -11.80 -7.20 -2.71
C CYS A 259 -12.59 -7.50 -3.99
N ALA A 260 -13.66 -8.30 -3.93
CA ALA A 260 -14.51 -8.59 -5.08
C ALA A 260 -15.15 -7.30 -5.65
N LEU A 261 -15.70 -6.45 -4.76
CA LEU A 261 -16.28 -5.16 -5.16
C LEU A 261 -15.23 -4.20 -5.73
N ALA A 262 -14.04 -4.14 -5.14
CA ALA A 262 -12.94 -3.31 -5.64
C ALA A 262 -12.50 -3.77 -7.06
N VAL A 263 -12.38 -5.09 -7.27
CA VAL A 263 -12.11 -5.66 -8.59
C VAL A 263 -13.21 -5.29 -9.58
N ALA A 264 -14.48 -5.43 -9.21
CA ALA A 264 -15.60 -5.04 -10.07
C ALA A 264 -15.57 -3.55 -10.43
N ALA A 265 -15.19 -2.68 -9.49
CA ALA A 265 -14.99 -1.25 -9.70
C ALA A 265 -13.73 -0.89 -10.51
N GLY A 266 -12.91 -1.88 -10.91
CA GLY A 266 -11.74 -1.67 -11.76
C GLY A 266 -10.42 -1.45 -11.00
N ALA A 267 -10.34 -1.82 -9.72
CA ALA A 267 -9.07 -1.81 -9.00
C ALA A 267 -8.02 -2.66 -9.73
N ARG A 268 -6.80 -2.15 -9.79
CA ARG A 268 -5.66 -2.80 -10.47
C ARG A 268 -4.78 -3.61 -9.51
N VAL A 269 -4.83 -3.28 -8.23
CA VAL A 269 -4.09 -3.98 -7.18
C VAL A 269 -5.00 -4.14 -5.95
N VAL A 270 -5.01 -5.32 -5.35
CA VAL A 270 -5.56 -5.53 -4.00
C VAL A 270 -4.44 -5.93 -3.05
N ARG A 271 -4.30 -5.20 -1.93
CA ARG A 271 -3.24 -5.41 -0.92
C ARG A 271 -3.79 -6.20 0.27
N VAL A 272 -3.27 -7.41 0.47
CA VAL A 272 -3.89 -8.38 1.39
C VAL A 272 -2.89 -9.21 2.19
N HIS A 273 -3.31 -9.68 3.39
CA HIS A 273 -2.54 -10.62 4.21
C HIS A 273 -2.82 -12.09 3.85
N ASP A 274 -4.04 -12.39 3.40
CA ASP A 274 -4.53 -13.75 3.14
C ASP A 274 -4.54 -14.02 1.64
N VAL A 275 -3.35 -14.29 1.06
CA VAL A 275 -3.13 -14.35 -0.39
C VAL A 275 -3.96 -15.43 -1.07
N ALA A 276 -3.86 -16.70 -0.65
CA ALA A 276 -4.49 -17.81 -1.34
C ALA A 276 -6.02 -17.66 -1.54
N PRO A 277 -6.83 -17.36 -0.49
CA PRO A 277 -8.26 -17.16 -0.68
C PRO A 277 -8.58 -15.92 -1.53
N ILE A 278 -7.80 -14.84 -1.41
CA ILE A 278 -8.07 -13.61 -2.16
C ILE A 278 -7.69 -13.75 -3.64
N CYS A 279 -6.67 -14.54 -3.99
CA CYS A 279 -6.41 -14.89 -5.39
C CYS A 279 -7.61 -15.57 -6.06
N GLN A 280 -8.31 -16.48 -5.34
CA GLN A 280 -9.52 -17.12 -5.87
C GLN A 280 -10.66 -16.10 -6.04
N VAL A 281 -10.84 -15.21 -5.06
CA VAL A 281 -11.84 -14.11 -5.12
C VAL A 281 -11.59 -13.19 -6.31
N VAL A 282 -10.34 -12.75 -6.50
CA VAL A 282 -9.94 -11.88 -7.61
C VAL A 282 -10.23 -12.55 -8.95
N ARG A 283 -9.79 -13.80 -9.14
CA ARG A 283 -10.03 -14.57 -10.38
C ARG A 283 -11.52 -14.71 -10.68
N MET A 284 -12.33 -15.00 -9.66
CA MET A 284 -13.77 -15.15 -9.84
C MET A 284 -14.44 -13.80 -10.15
N ALA A 285 -14.05 -12.73 -9.46
CA ALA A 285 -14.57 -11.39 -9.71
C ALA A 285 -14.20 -10.88 -11.12
N GLU A 286 -12.99 -11.20 -11.61
CA GLU A 286 -12.56 -10.88 -12.98
C GLU A 286 -13.37 -11.63 -14.04
N ALA A 287 -13.65 -12.93 -13.79
CA ALA A 287 -14.46 -13.73 -14.70
C ALA A 287 -15.91 -13.24 -14.80
N LEU A 288 -16.41 -12.55 -13.78
CA LEU A 288 -17.75 -11.96 -13.74
C LEU A 288 -17.79 -10.54 -14.32
N ARG A 289 -16.66 -9.93 -14.66
CA ARG A 289 -16.68 -8.61 -15.34
C ARG A 289 -17.32 -8.77 -16.73
N PRO A 290 -18.14 -7.78 -17.15
CA PRO A 290 -18.61 -7.77 -18.53
C PRO A 290 -17.41 -7.81 -19.49
N ILE A 291 -17.46 -8.68 -20.47
CA ILE A 291 -16.52 -8.64 -21.60
C ILE A 291 -16.83 -7.34 -22.32
N SER A 292 -15.93 -6.36 -22.26
CA SER A 292 -16.06 -5.17 -23.09
C SER A 292 -16.07 -5.62 -24.55
N PRO A 293 -17.05 -5.18 -25.36
CA PRO A 293 -17.13 -5.53 -26.77
C PRO A 293 -15.90 -5.05 -27.55
#